data_e92a614ae6eda41d8735289e68fa0429
#
_entry.id   e92a614ae6eda41d8735289e68fa0429
#
_cell.length_a   1.000
_cell.length_b   1.000
_cell.length_c   1.000
_cell.angle_alpha   90.00
_cell.angle_beta   90.00
_cell.angle_gamma   90.00
#
_symmetry.space_group_name_H-M   'P 1'
#
loop_
_entity.id
_entity.type
_entity.pdbx_description
1 polymer ?
#
loop_
_entity_poly.entity_id
_entity_poly.type
_entity_poly.pdbx_seq_one_letter_code
_entity_poly.pdbx_strand_id
1 'polypeptide(L)'
;MGNGVYTCEKENYDVSRERISGEDAGKWFFNQMGIGVEEEKEDKVREHMERCRDSWKQKAVSGEEIYPAAKPFYDLMISDSDELLGIFRRMPKGGLLHVHSAAALSTDGYFELLLTYCGKAETGGGPKINVLTRGDNEGAKYIEGMLLFDYQCRNLPEEVKFRSLSEVIRNIRGRAWLKKMLSISDEYLGSKTDIWAAFNRIFARIDNLYTNRDFYIDYHVAFFQECVMDKINYVELRSGFQEFQDREEKNGKAWVYGERHSRYHVNRHLYYKELTQIVNVKDPDDSFLEALLMAKDMADPDGKHQLKFKVILNARRNLDPNKPEELDKLSKKVDAAIKIKESGNEKLKSLVIGFDFVSEEDRGQDTAFYADQVIYKPFGYGYGGEGEDLRPRIQRIDFFLHDGESCWKADDNMLSAALISKHRIGHGFNLNWFSRLADEILHGEKDAKSGLREPVLEICPISNQLLRYYQDIRNHSAYELMKNGICCVIANDDPLLLGNGGLSYDFWEAYVGMELPYEVIKTSVFIAYLYQEYVYGEEYGCGELSPHPVYDRTKERFEREWGDFVEMAYQQLEKGGR
;
A
#
# COMPACT_ATOMS: atom_id res chain seq x y z
N MET A 1 -62.42 12.25 -14.45
CA MET A 1 -61.94 11.10 -13.65
C MET A 1 -60.47 10.72 -13.94
N GLY A 2 -59.88 11.12 -15.08
CA GLY A 2 -58.48 10.72 -15.39
C GLY A 2 -57.39 11.44 -14.60
N ASN A 3 -57.55 12.70 -14.23
CA ASN A 3 -56.49 13.48 -13.57
C ASN A 3 -56.30 13.10 -12.09
N GLY A 4 -57.34 12.65 -11.39
CA GLY A 4 -57.23 12.29 -9.97
C GLY A 4 -56.53 10.95 -9.71
N VAL A 5 -56.69 9.98 -10.64
CA VAL A 5 -55.99 8.68 -10.52
C VAL A 5 -54.51 8.86 -10.83
N TYR A 6 -54.16 9.65 -11.84
CA TYR A 6 -52.77 9.93 -12.20
C TYR A 6 -52.00 10.68 -11.09
N THR A 7 -52.64 11.64 -10.42
CA THR A 7 -52.03 12.37 -9.30
C THR A 7 -51.79 11.46 -8.09
N CYS A 8 -52.75 10.59 -7.76
CA CYS A 8 -52.60 9.64 -6.63
C CYS A 8 -51.49 8.58 -6.89
N GLU A 9 -51.42 8.08 -8.14
CA GLU A 9 -50.34 7.15 -8.52
C GLU A 9 -48.96 7.81 -8.48
N LYS A 10 -48.88 9.08 -8.91
CA LYS A 10 -47.63 9.84 -8.85
C LYS A 10 -47.21 10.16 -7.42
N GLU A 11 -48.11 10.55 -6.54
CA GLU A 11 -47.85 10.77 -5.12
C GLU A 11 -47.34 9.48 -4.44
N ASN A 12 -47.97 8.33 -4.72
CA ASN A 12 -47.49 7.04 -4.20
C ASN A 12 -46.11 6.67 -4.75
N TYR A 13 -45.81 6.97 -6.01
CA TYR A 13 -44.51 6.78 -6.60
C TYR A 13 -43.46 7.67 -5.91
N ASP A 14 -43.74 8.97 -5.75
CA ASP A 14 -42.81 9.91 -5.14
C ASP A 14 -42.48 9.52 -3.67
N VAL A 15 -43.50 9.18 -2.88
CA VAL A 15 -43.34 8.69 -1.50
C VAL A 15 -42.52 7.40 -1.45
N SER A 16 -42.80 6.45 -2.34
CA SER A 16 -42.06 5.19 -2.37
C SER A 16 -40.61 5.40 -2.79
N ARG A 17 -40.37 6.28 -3.77
CA ARG A 17 -39.05 6.65 -4.24
C ARG A 17 -38.20 7.29 -3.12
N GLU A 18 -38.78 8.27 -2.42
CA GLU A 18 -38.11 8.94 -1.30
C GLU A 18 -37.78 7.95 -0.17
N ARG A 19 -38.73 7.06 0.19
CA ARG A 19 -38.49 6.05 1.20
C ARG A 19 -37.34 5.09 0.81
N ILE A 20 -37.37 4.52 -0.39
CA ILE A 20 -36.36 3.57 -0.87
C ILE A 20 -35.02 4.27 -0.98
N SER A 21 -34.97 5.48 -1.51
CA SER A 21 -33.73 6.26 -1.63
C SER A 21 -33.16 6.59 -0.26
N GLY A 22 -34.00 6.95 0.73
CA GLY A 22 -33.57 7.20 2.10
C GLY A 22 -33.07 5.93 2.82
N GLU A 23 -33.73 4.79 2.62
CA GLU A 23 -33.27 3.50 3.16
C GLU A 23 -31.94 3.07 2.56
N ASP A 24 -31.73 3.28 1.26
CA ASP A 24 -30.47 3.01 0.57
C ASP A 24 -29.35 3.94 1.05
N ALA A 25 -29.62 5.24 1.18
CA ALA A 25 -28.66 6.20 1.71
C ALA A 25 -28.25 5.89 3.16
N GLY A 26 -29.17 5.33 3.97
CA GLY A 26 -28.90 4.96 5.36
C GLY A 26 -27.96 3.78 5.54
N LYS A 27 -27.72 2.97 4.51
CA LYS A 27 -26.89 1.75 4.61
C LYS A 27 -25.40 2.01 4.52
N TRP A 28 -24.97 3.12 3.93
CA TRP A 28 -23.56 3.41 3.79
C TRP A 28 -22.79 3.26 5.12
N PHE A 29 -21.59 2.65 5.05
CA PHE A 29 -20.80 2.36 6.26
C PHE A 29 -20.44 3.60 7.07
N PHE A 30 -20.29 4.78 6.44
CA PHE A 30 -20.00 6.03 7.15
C PHE A 30 -21.12 6.46 8.10
N ASN A 31 -22.38 6.12 7.83
CA ASN A 31 -23.49 6.40 8.73
C ASN A 31 -23.39 5.65 10.08
N GLN A 32 -22.63 4.55 10.09
CA GLN A 32 -22.39 3.75 11.30
C GLN A 32 -21.31 4.35 12.20
N MET A 33 -20.50 5.28 11.65
CA MET A 33 -19.34 5.85 12.32
C MET A 33 -19.64 7.17 13.04
N GLY A 34 -20.81 7.76 12.85
CA GLY A 34 -21.20 9.01 13.50
C GLY A 34 -20.27 10.19 13.17
N ILE A 35 -19.62 10.15 12.00
CA ILE A 35 -18.74 11.21 11.50
C ILE A 35 -19.56 12.00 10.49
N GLY A 36 -20.27 13.02 10.96
CA GLY A 36 -21.08 13.89 10.11
C GLY A 36 -20.28 15.01 9.46
N VAL A 37 -20.92 15.66 8.47
CA VAL A 37 -20.52 16.97 7.97
C VAL A 37 -21.30 17.98 8.82
N GLU A 38 -20.60 18.76 9.65
CA GLU A 38 -21.26 19.63 10.62
C GLU A 38 -21.03 21.13 10.37
N GLU A 39 -20.13 21.51 9.44
CA GLU A 39 -19.73 22.90 9.26
C GLU A 39 -19.99 23.44 7.85
N GLU A 40 -20.53 24.66 7.74
CA GLU A 40 -20.77 25.38 6.49
C GLU A 40 -19.54 25.42 5.56
N LYS A 41 -18.32 25.49 6.13
CA LYS A 41 -17.06 25.49 5.37
C LYS A 41 -16.79 24.13 4.72
N GLU A 42 -17.05 23.05 5.44
CA GLU A 42 -16.89 21.68 4.91
C GLU A 42 -17.87 21.42 3.77
N ASP A 43 -19.12 21.90 3.89
CA ASP A 43 -20.11 21.83 2.79
C ASP A 43 -19.61 22.55 1.54
N LYS A 44 -19.02 23.73 1.67
CA LYS A 44 -18.46 24.47 0.53
C LYS A 44 -17.27 23.78 -0.11
N VAL A 45 -16.41 23.15 0.68
CA VAL A 45 -15.30 22.34 0.16
C VAL A 45 -15.84 21.11 -0.58
N ARG A 46 -16.79 20.41 0.00
CA ARG A 46 -17.47 19.26 -0.63
C ARG A 46 -18.12 19.63 -1.94
N GLU A 47 -18.96 20.67 -1.97
CA GLU A 47 -19.62 21.16 -3.18
C GLU A 47 -18.60 21.56 -4.27
N HIS A 48 -17.46 22.10 -3.87
CA HIS A 48 -16.40 22.42 -4.80
C HIS A 48 -15.77 21.15 -5.41
N MET A 49 -15.45 20.17 -4.57
CA MET A 49 -14.93 18.88 -5.03
C MET A 49 -15.91 18.16 -5.97
N GLU A 50 -17.22 18.21 -5.66
CA GLU A 50 -18.27 17.66 -6.50
C GLU A 50 -18.32 18.39 -7.86
N ARG A 51 -18.24 19.72 -7.89
CA ARG A 51 -18.16 20.48 -9.16
C ARG A 51 -16.94 20.09 -10.00
N CYS A 52 -15.79 19.90 -9.37
CA CYS A 52 -14.58 19.45 -10.07
C CYS A 52 -14.78 18.06 -10.68
N ARG A 53 -15.35 17.11 -9.92
CA ARG A 53 -15.69 15.77 -10.42
C ARG A 53 -16.71 15.83 -11.55
N ASP A 54 -17.76 16.64 -11.43
CA ASP A 54 -18.80 16.80 -12.45
C ASP A 54 -18.24 17.41 -13.74
N SER A 55 -17.19 18.26 -13.66
CA SER A 55 -16.49 18.77 -14.83
C SER A 55 -15.88 17.63 -15.67
N TRP A 56 -15.25 16.64 -15.03
CA TRP A 56 -14.77 15.43 -15.70
C TRP A 56 -15.91 14.67 -16.38
N LYS A 57 -17.02 14.52 -15.68
CA LYS A 57 -18.22 13.84 -16.19
C LYS A 57 -18.84 14.57 -17.40
N GLN A 58 -18.90 15.89 -17.35
CA GLN A 58 -19.41 16.72 -18.46
C GLN A 58 -18.55 16.59 -19.71
N LYS A 59 -17.21 16.62 -19.58
CA LYS A 59 -16.30 16.41 -20.70
C LYS A 59 -16.49 15.03 -21.37
N ALA A 60 -16.75 14.01 -20.57
CA ALA A 60 -17.04 12.68 -21.10
C ALA A 60 -18.41 12.62 -21.81
N VAL A 61 -19.44 13.25 -21.26
CA VAL A 61 -20.78 13.31 -21.87
C VAL A 61 -20.78 14.14 -23.16
N SER A 62 -19.99 15.22 -23.23
CA SER A 62 -19.82 16.02 -24.46
C SER A 62 -19.00 15.34 -25.55
N GLY A 63 -18.33 14.24 -25.22
CA GLY A 63 -17.43 13.52 -26.13
C GLY A 63 -16.06 14.18 -26.31
N GLU A 64 -15.72 15.16 -25.46
CA GLU A 64 -14.40 15.79 -25.48
C GLU A 64 -13.32 14.85 -24.95
N GLU A 65 -13.67 14.05 -23.95
CA GLU A 65 -12.77 13.06 -23.33
C GLU A 65 -13.51 11.76 -23.00
N ILE A 66 -12.78 10.67 -22.86
CA ILE A 66 -13.30 9.43 -22.28
C ILE A 66 -13.37 9.64 -20.76
N TYR A 67 -14.46 9.18 -20.13
CA TYR A 67 -14.59 9.28 -18.67
C TYR A 67 -13.40 8.58 -17.97
N PRO A 68 -12.81 9.20 -16.94
CA PRO A 68 -11.61 8.68 -16.30
C PRO A 68 -11.68 7.21 -15.90
N ALA A 69 -12.80 6.78 -15.33
CA ALA A 69 -13.01 5.40 -14.90
C ALA A 69 -12.82 4.33 -15.97
N ALA A 70 -13.02 4.68 -17.25
CA ALA A 70 -12.91 3.76 -18.39
C ALA A 70 -11.50 3.74 -19.02
N LYS A 71 -10.59 4.57 -18.53
CA LYS A 71 -9.20 4.60 -18.97
C LYS A 71 -8.29 3.96 -17.91
N PRO A 72 -7.23 3.23 -18.32
CA PRO A 72 -6.15 2.91 -17.40
C PRO A 72 -5.62 4.18 -16.75
N PHE A 73 -5.40 4.13 -15.44
CA PHE A 73 -5.05 5.31 -14.65
C PHE A 73 -3.87 6.11 -15.22
N TYR A 74 -2.81 5.44 -15.70
CA TYR A 74 -1.63 6.11 -16.27
C TYR A 74 -1.93 6.90 -17.56
N ASP A 75 -3.00 6.58 -18.31
CA ASP A 75 -3.44 7.30 -19.50
C ASP A 75 -4.17 8.61 -19.17
N LEU A 76 -4.60 8.77 -17.93
CA LEU A 76 -5.32 9.97 -17.51
C LEU A 76 -4.43 11.20 -17.52
N MET A 77 -3.09 11.03 -17.41
CA MET A 77 -2.13 12.12 -17.36
C MET A 77 -2.59 13.25 -16.43
N ILE A 78 -3.02 12.86 -15.22
CA ILE A 78 -3.50 13.82 -14.23
C ILE A 78 -2.37 14.82 -13.97
N SER A 79 -2.60 16.06 -14.35
CA SER A 79 -1.63 17.12 -14.18
C SER A 79 -1.42 17.43 -12.71
N ASP A 80 -0.20 17.77 -12.31
CA ASP A 80 0.10 18.33 -10.99
C ASP A 80 -0.72 19.61 -10.68
N SER A 81 -1.30 20.24 -11.71
CA SER A 81 -2.21 21.36 -11.60
C SER A 81 -3.67 20.96 -11.45
N ASP A 82 -4.00 19.65 -11.41
CA ASP A 82 -5.36 19.20 -11.13
C ASP A 82 -5.78 19.63 -9.73
N GLU A 83 -6.93 20.31 -9.66
CA GLU A 83 -7.39 20.95 -8.43
C GLU A 83 -7.80 19.92 -7.38
N LEU A 84 -8.47 18.82 -7.78
CA LEU A 84 -8.83 17.73 -6.88
C LEU A 84 -7.59 17.02 -6.33
N LEU A 85 -6.62 16.70 -7.19
CA LEU A 85 -5.37 16.11 -6.74
C LEU A 85 -4.66 17.03 -5.75
N GLY A 86 -4.67 18.35 -6.01
CA GLY A 86 -4.16 19.36 -5.09
C GLY A 86 -4.87 19.35 -3.74
N ILE A 87 -6.17 19.11 -3.68
CA ILE A 87 -6.94 18.96 -2.44
C ILE A 87 -6.54 17.67 -1.73
N PHE A 88 -6.52 16.53 -2.45
CA PHE A 88 -6.14 15.24 -1.87
C PHE A 88 -4.72 15.24 -1.30
N ARG A 89 -3.74 15.88 -1.96
CA ARG A 89 -2.37 16.01 -1.44
C ARG A 89 -2.28 16.77 -0.11
N ARG A 90 -3.23 17.65 0.18
CA ARG A 90 -3.30 18.42 1.45
C ARG A 90 -4.16 17.77 2.52
N MET A 91 -5.04 16.88 2.11
CA MET A 91 -5.93 16.14 3.00
C MET A 91 -5.11 15.23 3.94
N PRO A 92 -5.38 15.23 5.26
CA PRO A 92 -4.77 14.26 6.16
C PRO A 92 -5.22 12.84 5.76
N LYS A 93 -4.28 11.89 5.68
CA LYS A 93 -4.57 10.50 5.28
C LYS A 93 -4.67 9.55 6.48
N GLY A 94 -4.23 9.99 7.68
CA GLY A 94 -4.13 9.12 8.84
C GLY A 94 -3.07 8.05 8.66
N GLY A 95 -3.35 7.05 7.86
CA GLY A 95 -2.44 5.94 7.62
C GLY A 95 -2.51 5.37 6.21
N LEU A 96 -1.39 4.79 5.78
CA LEU A 96 -1.28 3.94 4.61
C LEU A 96 -1.15 2.50 5.09
N LEU A 97 -2.24 1.73 5.00
CA LEU A 97 -2.36 0.40 5.62
C LEU A 97 -1.97 -0.75 4.69
N HIS A 98 -1.81 -0.48 3.37
CA HIS A 98 -1.44 -1.47 2.39
C HIS A 98 -0.47 -0.88 1.36
N VAL A 99 0.80 -1.25 1.51
CA VAL A 99 1.86 -0.88 0.57
C VAL A 99 3.01 -1.88 0.66
N HIS A 100 3.56 -2.29 -0.49
CA HIS A 100 4.68 -3.21 -0.56
C HIS A 100 6.02 -2.48 -0.53
N SER A 101 6.88 -2.83 0.42
CA SER A 101 8.18 -2.19 0.68
C SER A 101 9.05 -2.04 -0.57
N ALA A 102 9.08 -3.06 -1.45
CA ALA A 102 9.90 -3.03 -2.66
C ALA A 102 9.37 -2.10 -3.77
N ALA A 103 8.12 -1.64 -3.67
CA ALA A 103 7.47 -0.80 -4.68
C ALA A 103 6.75 0.43 -4.10
N ALA A 104 7.06 0.78 -2.85
CA ALA A 104 6.37 1.82 -2.08
C ALA A 104 6.64 3.25 -2.56
N LEU A 105 7.85 3.52 -3.06
CA LEU A 105 8.23 4.84 -3.58
C LEU A 105 7.53 5.13 -4.90
N SER A 106 7.15 6.37 -5.14
CA SER A 106 6.59 6.77 -6.43
C SER A 106 7.56 6.53 -7.59
N THR A 107 7.04 6.35 -8.80
CA THR A 107 7.88 6.19 -10.00
C THR A 107 8.84 7.37 -10.18
N ASP A 108 8.37 8.60 -9.98
CA ASP A 108 9.21 9.79 -10.12
C ASP A 108 10.23 9.90 -8.99
N GLY A 109 9.86 9.59 -7.75
CA GLY A 109 10.79 9.51 -6.62
C GLY A 109 11.90 8.48 -6.84
N TYR A 110 11.56 7.34 -7.42
CA TYR A 110 12.53 6.31 -7.77
C TYR A 110 13.52 6.80 -8.86
N PHE A 111 13.03 7.50 -9.89
CA PHE A 111 13.90 8.11 -10.90
C PHE A 111 14.83 9.17 -10.31
N GLU A 112 14.36 10.03 -9.42
CA GLU A 112 15.19 11.02 -8.72
C GLU A 112 16.27 10.33 -7.86
N LEU A 113 15.94 9.23 -7.20
CA LEU A 113 16.92 8.41 -6.48
C LEU A 113 17.99 7.85 -7.42
N LEU A 114 17.59 7.28 -8.57
CA LEU A 114 18.52 6.78 -9.59
C LEU A 114 19.43 7.89 -10.12
N LEU A 115 18.89 9.08 -10.39
CA LEU A 115 19.68 10.26 -10.82
C LEU A 115 20.70 10.67 -9.75
N THR A 116 20.30 10.63 -8.49
CA THR A 116 21.19 10.91 -7.35
C THR A 116 22.37 9.93 -7.31
N TYR A 117 22.11 8.63 -7.51
CA TYR A 117 23.15 7.61 -7.56
C TYR A 117 24.08 7.78 -8.78
N CYS A 118 23.55 8.16 -9.95
CA CYS A 118 24.37 8.48 -11.11
C CYS A 118 25.32 9.66 -10.83
N GLY A 119 24.84 10.73 -10.20
CA GLY A 119 25.66 11.87 -9.79
C GLY A 119 26.74 11.50 -8.78
N LYS A 120 26.42 10.67 -7.79
CA LYS A 120 27.40 10.15 -6.81
C LYS A 120 28.49 9.32 -7.50
N ALA A 121 28.13 8.46 -8.45
CA ALA A 121 29.07 7.62 -9.17
C ALA A 121 30.04 8.43 -10.06
N GLU A 122 29.57 9.51 -10.70
CA GLU A 122 30.40 10.40 -11.53
C GLU A 122 31.45 11.16 -10.73
N THR A 123 31.17 11.47 -9.47
CA THR A 123 32.10 12.12 -8.54
C THR A 123 32.98 11.14 -7.74
N GLY A 124 32.88 9.83 -8.01
CA GLY A 124 33.61 8.79 -7.29
C GLY A 124 33.07 8.49 -5.88
N GLY A 125 31.91 9.05 -5.51
CA GLY A 125 31.31 8.93 -4.17
C GLY A 125 30.33 7.77 -4.01
N GLY A 126 30.18 6.86 -4.99
CA GLY A 126 29.23 5.76 -4.90
C GLY A 126 29.39 4.68 -5.97
N PRO A 127 28.70 3.53 -5.82
CA PRO A 127 28.73 2.47 -6.82
C PRO A 127 28.00 2.91 -8.09
N LYS A 128 28.49 2.46 -9.24
CA LYS A 128 27.82 2.68 -10.53
C LYS A 128 26.65 1.72 -10.68
N ILE A 129 25.55 2.21 -11.23
CA ILE A 129 24.41 1.40 -11.65
C ILE A 129 24.47 1.20 -13.15
N ASN A 130 24.23 -0.01 -13.59
CA ASN A 130 24.11 -0.42 -14.97
C ASN A 130 22.68 -0.89 -15.23
N VAL A 131 22.24 -0.78 -16.48
CA VAL A 131 20.96 -1.31 -16.94
C VAL A 131 21.20 -2.31 -18.06
N LEU A 132 20.56 -3.48 -17.98
CA LEU A 132 20.66 -4.49 -19.02
C LEU A 132 19.91 -4.03 -20.26
N THR A 133 20.62 -3.99 -21.40
CA THR A 133 20.05 -3.65 -22.71
C THR A 133 19.74 -4.88 -23.54
N ARG A 134 20.18 -6.06 -23.07
CA ARG A 134 19.85 -7.37 -23.62
C ARG A 134 20.01 -8.42 -22.50
N GLY A 135 18.95 -9.17 -22.26
CA GLY A 135 18.93 -10.30 -21.32
C GLY A 135 19.44 -11.60 -21.91
N ASP A 136 19.33 -12.68 -21.13
CA ASP A 136 19.55 -14.05 -21.59
C ASP A 136 18.32 -14.59 -22.35
N ASN A 137 18.56 -15.50 -23.28
CA ASN A 137 17.48 -16.00 -24.15
C ASN A 137 16.69 -17.17 -23.54
N GLU A 138 17.16 -17.79 -22.46
CA GLU A 138 16.65 -19.12 -22.05
C GLU A 138 16.16 -19.24 -20.60
N GLY A 139 16.44 -18.29 -19.72
CA GLY A 139 16.14 -18.55 -18.29
C GLY A 139 15.43 -17.46 -17.54
N ALA A 140 15.17 -16.32 -18.16
CA ALA A 140 14.61 -15.13 -17.50
C ALA A 140 15.37 -14.67 -16.22
N LYS A 141 16.60 -15.15 -16.00
CA LYS A 141 17.44 -14.73 -14.90
C LYS A 141 17.97 -13.30 -15.10
N TYR A 142 18.31 -12.97 -16.35
CA TYR A 142 18.78 -11.65 -16.74
C TYR A 142 17.84 -11.07 -17.80
N ILE A 143 17.06 -10.08 -17.44
CA ILE A 143 16.04 -9.50 -18.32
C ILE A 143 16.38 -8.08 -18.72
N GLU A 144 15.94 -7.67 -19.92
CA GLU A 144 16.09 -6.30 -20.39
C GLU A 144 15.44 -5.31 -19.42
N GLY A 145 16.11 -4.19 -19.15
CA GLY A 145 15.70 -3.19 -18.17
C GLY A 145 16.13 -3.47 -16.73
N MET A 146 16.74 -4.64 -16.44
CA MET A 146 17.22 -4.98 -15.09
C MET A 146 18.34 -4.03 -14.65
N LEU A 147 18.23 -3.54 -13.43
CA LEU A 147 19.20 -2.64 -12.81
C LEU A 147 20.15 -3.42 -11.92
N LEU A 148 21.44 -3.20 -12.10
CA LEU A 148 22.51 -3.89 -11.38
C LEU A 148 23.61 -2.90 -11.00
N PHE A 149 24.21 -3.08 -9.82
CA PHE A 149 25.46 -2.41 -9.51
C PHE A 149 26.62 -3.01 -10.33
N ASP A 150 27.69 -2.23 -10.55
CA ASP A 150 28.84 -2.63 -11.34
C ASP A 150 29.53 -3.91 -10.80
N TYR A 151 29.55 -4.13 -9.51
CA TYR A 151 30.08 -5.34 -8.91
C TYR A 151 29.22 -6.58 -9.21
N GLN A 152 27.92 -6.43 -9.41
CA GLN A 152 26.99 -7.51 -9.82
C GLN A 152 27.16 -7.88 -11.29
N CYS A 153 27.68 -6.96 -12.11
CA CYS A 153 27.90 -7.18 -13.54
C CYS A 153 29.15 -8.01 -13.88
N ARG A 154 30.05 -8.27 -12.92
CA ARG A 154 31.36 -8.90 -13.18
C ARG A 154 31.31 -10.32 -13.73
N ASN A 155 30.27 -11.06 -13.40
CA ASN A 155 30.11 -12.48 -13.75
C ASN A 155 28.90 -12.72 -14.65
N LEU A 156 28.47 -11.73 -15.44
CA LEU A 156 27.39 -11.88 -16.37
C LEU A 156 27.81 -12.75 -17.57
N PRO A 157 26.90 -13.58 -18.12
CA PRO A 157 27.10 -14.31 -19.35
C PRO A 157 27.48 -13.38 -20.53
N GLU A 158 28.25 -13.85 -21.50
CA GLU A 158 28.72 -13.04 -22.64
C GLU A 158 27.58 -12.49 -23.52
N GLU A 159 26.46 -13.20 -23.61
CA GLU A 159 25.26 -12.79 -24.35
C GLU A 159 24.51 -11.63 -23.70
N VAL A 160 24.64 -11.45 -22.38
CA VAL A 160 24.02 -10.35 -21.64
C VAL A 160 24.77 -9.07 -21.89
N LYS A 161 24.05 -8.03 -22.30
CA LYS A 161 24.64 -6.71 -22.58
C LYS A 161 24.06 -5.69 -21.63
N PHE A 162 24.91 -4.78 -21.17
CA PHE A 162 24.51 -3.68 -20.29
C PHE A 162 25.18 -2.37 -20.69
N ARG A 163 24.61 -1.27 -20.22
CA ARG A 163 25.15 0.08 -20.33
C ARG A 163 25.10 0.78 -18.99
N SER A 164 25.96 1.75 -18.80
CA SER A 164 25.86 2.63 -17.63
C SER A 164 24.50 3.32 -17.60
N LEU A 165 23.85 3.30 -16.44
CA LEU A 165 22.58 4.00 -16.23
C LEU A 165 22.71 5.49 -16.54
N SER A 166 23.83 6.14 -16.18
CA SER A 166 24.12 7.54 -16.51
C SER A 166 24.05 7.83 -18.00
N GLU A 167 24.55 6.91 -18.85
CA GLU A 167 24.46 7.08 -20.31
C GLU A 167 23.03 6.97 -20.82
N VAL A 168 22.25 6.04 -20.28
CA VAL A 168 20.86 5.83 -20.69
C VAL A 168 20.00 7.01 -20.31
N ILE A 169 20.08 7.50 -19.07
CA ILE A 169 19.22 8.58 -18.58
C ILE A 169 19.62 9.98 -19.04
N ARG A 170 20.84 10.19 -19.58
CA ARG A 170 21.21 11.45 -20.27
C ARG A 170 20.38 11.69 -21.52
N ASN A 171 19.89 10.63 -22.15
CA ASN A 171 19.06 10.71 -23.35
C ASN A 171 17.57 10.64 -22.96
N ILE A 172 16.77 11.59 -23.47
CA ILE A 172 15.32 11.65 -23.20
C ILE A 172 14.60 10.36 -23.65
N ARG A 173 15.01 9.75 -24.77
CA ARG A 173 14.45 8.48 -25.23
C ARG A 173 14.83 7.32 -24.29
N GLY A 174 16.05 7.35 -23.75
CA GLY A 174 16.51 6.38 -22.77
C GLY A 174 15.73 6.46 -21.45
N ARG A 175 15.42 7.68 -20.98
CA ARG A 175 14.55 7.88 -19.80
C ARG A 175 13.16 7.33 -20.03
N ALA A 176 12.53 7.67 -21.15
CA ALA A 176 11.20 7.19 -21.50
C ALA A 176 11.17 5.66 -21.64
N TRP A 177 12.19 5.06 -22.27
CA TRP A 177 12.34 3.61 -22.35
C TRP A 177 12.45 2.98 -20.95
N LEU A 178 13.31 3.53 -20.09
CA LEU A 178 13.49 2.98 -18.74
C LEU A 178 12.22 3.11 -17.89
N LYS A 179 11.50 4.24 -17.97
CA LYS A 179 10.19 4.37 -17.29
C LYS A 179 9.23 3.26 -17.71
N LYS A 180 9.14 2.97 -19.01
CA LYS A 180 8.32 1.85 -19.54
C LYS A 180 8.77 0.47 -19.02
N MET A 181 10.07 0.29 -18.76
CA MET A 181 10.56 -0.99 -18.20
C MET A 181 10.25 -1.14 -16.72
N LEU A 182 10.12 -0.05 -15.99
CA LEU A 182 9.95 -0.02 -14.53
C LEU A 182 8.49 0.15 -14.05
N SER A 183 7.55 0.34 -14.97
CA SER A 183 6.13 0.44 -14.64
C SER A 183 5.27 -0.32 -15.66
N ILE A 184 4.04 -0.63 -15.28
CA ILE A 184 3.04 -1.16 -16.21
C ILE A 184 2.77 -0.11 -17.29
N SER A 185 2.84 -0.51 -18.56
CA SER A 185 2.69 0.36 -19.73
C SER A 185 1.66 -0.18 -20.71
N ASP A 186 1.25 0.66 -21.68
CA ASP A 186 0.30 0.29 -22.74
C ASP A 186 0.64 -1.00 -23.47
N GLU A 187 1.93 -1.29 -23.67
CA GLU A 187 2.36 -2.52 -24.32
C GLU A 187 1.90 -3.76 -23.57
N TYR A 188 1.88 -3.70 -22.25
CA TYR A 188 1.38 -4.79 -21.43
C TYR A 188 -0.15 -4.86 -21.41
N LEU A 189 -0.82 -3.71 -21.39
CA LEU A 189 -2.28 -3.67 -21.35
C LEU A 189 -2.95 -3.92 -22.71
N GLY A 190 -2.30 -3.56 -23.82
CA GLY A 190 -2.80 -3.81 -25.16
C GLY A 190 -2.53 -5.22 -25.71
N SER A 191 -1.65 -5.98 -25.10
CA SER A 191 -1.24 -7.31 -25.56
C SER A 191 -2.07 -8.43 -24.94
N LYS A 192 -1.99 -9.64 -25.53
CA LYS A 192 -2.44 -10.88 -24.88
C LYS A 192 -1.49 -11.33 -23.76
N THR A 193 -0.61 -10.46 -23.32
CA THR A 193 0.39 -10.74 -22.29
C THR A 193 -0.31 -10.93 -20.96
N ASP A 194 0.13 -11.93 -20.24
CA ASP A 194 -0.22 -12.13 -18.86
C ASP A 194 0.26 -10.94 -18.03
N ILE A 195 -0.69 -10.21 -17.46
CA ILE A 195 -0.40 -8.99 -16.70
C ILE A 195 0.45 -9.26 -15.47
N TRP A 196 0.21 -10.36 -14.78
CA TRP A 196 0.98 -10.75 -13.61
C TRP A 196 2.41 -11.16 -13.96
N ALA A 197 2.62 -11.84 -15.10
CA ALA A 197 3.97 -12.10 -15.58
C ALA A 197 4.72 -10.80 -15.93
N ALA A 198 4.03 -9.81 -16.51
CA ALA A 198 4.60 -8.49 -16.76
C ALA A 198 4.95 -7.77 -15.44
N PHE A 199 4.04 -7.76 -14.49
CA PHE A 199 4.20 -7.17 -13.17
C PHE A 199 5.39 -7.78 -12.40
N ASN A 200 5.47 -9.10 -12.33
CA ASN A 200 6.60 -9.81 -11.72
C ASN A 200 7.95 -9.52 -12.40
N ARG A 201 7.96 -9.26 -13.72
CA ARG A 201 9.19 -8.83 -14.42
C ARG A 201 9.68 -7.47 -13.97
N ILE A 202 8.78 -6.56 -13.60
CA ILE A 202 9.19 -5.24 -13.11
C ILE A 202 9.90 -5.40 -11.77
N PHE A 203 9.36 -6.18 -10.84
CA PHE A 203 10.07 -6.51 -9.60
C PHE A 203 11.47 -7.08 -9.87
N ALA A 204 11.57 -8.06 -10.76
CA ALA A 204 12.87 -8.66 -11.12
C ALA A 204 13.87 -7.65 -11.70
N ARG A 205 13.41 -6.51 -12.26
CA ARG A 205 14.30 -5.45 -12.76
C ARG A 205 14.89 -4.58 -11.65
N ILE A 206 14.19 -4.43 -10.53
CA ILE A 206 14.58 -3.51 -9.44
C ILE A 206 15.19 -4.23 -8.23
N ASP A 207 14.82 -5.48 -7.97
CA ASP A 207 15.15 -6.21 -6.74
C ASP A 207 16.66 -6.26 -6.43
N ASN A 208 17.51 -6.31 -7.46
CA ASN A 208 18.96 -6.41 -7.25
C ASN A 208 19.57 -5.18 -6.56
N LEU A 209 18.97 -4.00 -6.74
CA LEU A 209 19.47 -2.81 -6.07
C LEU A 209 19.22 -2.83 -4.56
N TYR A 210 18.15 -3.49 -4.14
CA TYR A 210 17.82 -3.61 -2.71
C TYR A 210 18.76 -4.53 -1.92
N THR A 211 19.57 -5.35 -2.60
CA THR A 211 20.62 -6.13 -1.94
C THR A 211 21.76 -5.26 -1.42
N ASN A 212 21.85 -4.00 -1.86
CA ASN A 212 22.77 -3.02 -1.30
C ASN A 212 22.09 -2.26 -0.15
N ARG A 213 22.62 -2.40 1.07
CA ARG A 213 22.02 -1.82 2.28
C ARG A 213 21.87 -0.30 2.21
N ASP A 214 22.83 0.42 1.65
CA ASP A 214 22.76 1.88 1.57
C ASP A 214 21.68 2.32 0.59
N PHE A 215 21.54 1.61 -0.55
CA PHE A 215 20.46 1.88 -1.51
C PHE A 215 19.10 1.60 -0.89
N TYR A 216 18.96 0.49 -0.16
CA TYR A 216 17.73 0.12 0.54
C TYR A 216 17.32 1.20 1.55
N ILE A 217 18.29 1.72 2.34
CA ILE A 217 18.04 2.82 3.28
C ILE A 217 17.62 4.09 2.52
N ASP A 218 18.39 4.52 1.50
CA ASP A 218 18.11 5.75 0.74
C ASP A 218 16.73 5.68 0.05
N TYR A 219 16.36 4.51 -0.45
CA TYR A 219 15.04 4.26 -1.04
C TYR A 219 13.92 4.48 -0.02
N HIS A 220 14.03 3.89 1.17
CA HIS A 220 13.00 4.05 2.20
C HIS A 220 13.01 5.43 2.85
N VAL A 221 14.14 6.13 2.90
CA VAL A 221 14.18 7.56 3.28
C VAL A 221 13.32 8.38 2.31
N ALA A 222 13.52 8.19 1.01
CA ALA A 222 12.74 8.88 0.00
C ALA A 222 11.24 8.56 0.11
N PHE A 223 10.89 7.29 0.29
CA PHE A 223 9.50 6.86 0.50
C PHE A 223 8.87 7.49 1.75
N PHE A 224 9.52 7.45 2.90
CA PHE A 224 8.98 8.07 4.11
C PHE A 224 8.84 9.59 3.99
N GLN A 225 9.70 10.25 3.21
CA GLN A 225 9.56 11.67 2.92
C GLN A 225 8.38 11.96 2.00
N GLU A 226 8.10 11.11 1.00
CA GLU A 226 6.87 11.19 0.20
C GLU A 226 5.63 11.02 1.09
N CYS A 227 5.63 10.08 2.03
CA CYS A 227 4.55 9.92 3.00
C CYS A 227 4.30 11.21 3.79
N VAL A 228 5.36 11.86 4.30
CA VAL A 228 5.24 13.14 5.02
C VAL A 228 4.65 14.23 4.12
N MET A 229 5.11 14.34 2.88
CA MET A 229 4.59 15.32 1.90
C MET A 229 3.12 15.06 1.56
N ASP A 230 2.72 13.81 1.47
CA ASP A 230 1.34 13.37 1.17
C ASP A 230 0.43 13.31 2.41
N LYS A 231 0.88 13.87 3.56
CA LYS A 231 0.13 13.91 4.82
C LYS A 231 -0.23 12.54 5.38
N ILE A 232 0.62 11.57 5.16
CA ILE A 232 0.56 10.24 5.77
C ILE A 232 1.46 10.27 7.00
N ASN A 233 0.93 9.99 8.18
CA ASN A 233 1.68 9.97 9.43
C ASN A 233 1.83 8.56 10.03
N TYR A 234 1.24 7.56 9.41
CA TYR A 234 1.35 6.15 9.78
C TYR A 234 1.43 5.26 8.54
N VAL A 235 2.31 4.27 8.56
CA VAL A 235 2.48 3.34 7.43
C VAL A 235 2.57 1.91 7.93
N GLU A 236 1.90 0.98 7.26
CA GLU A 236 2.10 -0.45 7.43
C GLU A 236 2.75 -1.03 6.17
N LEU A 237 4.04 -1.33 6.27
CA LEU A 237 4.83 -1.87 5.17
C LEU A 237 4.71 -3.38 5.09
N ARG A 238 4.22 -3.90 3.99
CA ARG A 238 4.36 -5.30 3.63
C ARG A 238 5.78 -5.55 3.12
N SER A 239 6.61 -6.22 3.91
CA SER A 239 8.01 -6.44 3.61
C SER A 239 8.38 -7.91 3.62
N GLY A 240 9.02 -8.38 2.55
CA GLY A 240 9.74 -9.64 2.56
C GLY A 240 11.02 -9.56 3.39
N PHE A 241 11.61 -10.71 3.67
CA PHE A 241 12.92 -10.78 4.31
C PHE A 241 14.00 -10.37 3.30
N GLN A 242 14.66 -9.24 3.55
CA GLN A 242 15.69 -8.70 2.69
C GLN A 242 17.08 -9.09 3.18
N GLU A 243 17.84 -9.78 2.33
CA GLU A 243 19.25 -10.08 2.58
C GLU A 243 20.12 -9.01 1.91
N PHE A 244 21.13 -8.54 2.65
CA PHE A 244 22.11 -7.63 2.11
C PHE A 244 23.36 -8.38 1.69
N GLN A 245 23.86 -8.10 0.48
CA GLN A 245 25.14 -8.66 0.02
C GLN A 245 26.27 -7.95 0.76
N ASP A 246 27.13 -8.75 1.43
CA ASP A 246 28.32 -8.24 2.08
C ASP A 246 29.22 -7.55 1.05
N ARG A 247 29.74 -6.38 1.42
CA ARG A 247 30.74 -5.70 0.63
C ARG A 247 32.02 -6.53 0.61
N GLU A 248 32.60 -6.75 -0.57
CA GLU A 248 34.00 -7.18 -0.64
C GLU A 248 34.84 -6.20 0.18
N GLU A 249 35.36 -6.64 1.32
CA GLU A 249 36.38 -5.94 2.10
C GLU A 249 37.65 -5.79 1.25
N LYS A 250 37.74 -4.73 0.47
CA LYS A 250 39.03 -4.27 -0.03
C LYS A 250 39.72 -3.45 1.06
N ASN A 251 40.65 -4.08 1.77
CA ASN A 251 41.63 -3.44 2.66
C ASN A 251 41.06 -2.74 3.91
N GLY A 252 40.15 -3.33 4.66
CA GLY A 252 39.90 -2.92 6.06
C GLY A 252 39.41 -1.46 6.24
N LYS A 253 38.96 -0.79 5.18
CA LYS A 253 38.38 0.54 5.26
C LYS A 253 36.94 0.48 4.75
N ALA A 254 36.00 0.51 5.68
CA ALA A 254 34.62 0.83 5.37
C ALA A 254 34.58 2.17 4.61
N TRP A 255 33.92 2.21 3.46
CA TRP A 255 33.69 3.46 2.74
C TRP A 255 32.69 4.30 3.56
N VAL A 256 33.22 5.27 4.28
CA VAL A 256 32.43 6.33 4.89
C VAL A 256 32.07 7.31 3.77
N TYR A 257 30.79 7.40 3.40
CA TYR A 257 30.33 8.36 2.40
C TYR A 257 30.60 9.79 2.89
N GLY A 258 31.44 10.50 2.14
CA GLY A 258 31.74 11.88 2.40
C GLY A 258 30.53 12.79 2.18
N GLU A 259 30.40 13.76 3.06
CA GLU A 259 29.43 14.84 3.00
C GLU A 259 29.54 15.62 1.69
N ARG A 260 28.49 15.74 0.93
CA ARG A 260 27.99 16.93 0.25
C ARG A 260 27.01 16.61 -0.90
N HIS A 261 25.92 17.37 -0.92
CA HIS A 261 24.96 17.60 -2.02
C HIS A 261 23.91 16.50 -2.28
N SER A 262 22.98 16.35 -1.39
CA SER A 262 21.60 16.01 -1.74
C SER A 262 20.65 16.92 -0.98
N ARG A 263 19.45 17.16 -1.49
CA ARG A 263 18.37 17.83 -0.74
C ARG A 263 18.01 17.08 0.56
N TYR A 264 18.58 15.89 0.74
CA TYR A 264 18.45 14.99 1.88
C TYR A 264 19.70 15.05 2.78
N HIS A 265 19.99 16.21 3.38
CA HIS A 265 21.11 16.37 4.31
C HIS A 265 20.72 15.86 5.70
N VAL A 266 21.07 14.63 6.00
CA VAL A 266 21.15 14.14 7.37
C VAL A 266 22.59 13.73 7.68
N ASN A 267 23.07 14.08 8.88
CA ASN A 267 24.44 13.82 9.33
C ASN A 267 24.61 12.34 9.68
N ARG A 268 24.78 11.49 8.64
CA ARG A 268 24.91 10.01 8.76
C ARG A 268 25.99 9.56 9.74
N HIS A 269 27.06 10.31 9.84
CA HIS A 269 28.24 9.89 10.60
C HIS A 269 28.00 9.85 12.12
N LEU A 270 27.23 10.79 12.65
CA LEU A 270 26.86 10.81 14.07
C LEU A 270 25.82 9.71 14.38
N TYR A 271 24.88 9.50 13.48
CA TYR A 271 23.82 8.51 13.64
C TYR A 271 24.35 7.06 13.64
N TYR A 272 25.26 6.72 12.72
CA TYR A 272 25.90 5.41 12.69
C TYR A 272 26.70 5.11 13.96
N LYS A 273 27.32 6.11 14.59
CA LYS A 273 28.14 5.94 15.78
C LYS A 273 27.31 5.65 17.04
N GLU A 274 26.10 6.20 17.10
CA GLU A 274 25.20 5.97 18.25
C GLU A 274 24.42 4.65 18.13
N LEU A 275 23.96 4.28 16.93
CA LEU A 275 23.21 3.03 16.72
C LEU A 275 24.07 1.78 16.80
N THR A 276 25.29 1.80 16.28
CA THR A 276 26.21 0.64 16.40
C THR A 276 26.60 0.32 17.86
N GLN A 277 26.41 1.24 18.78
CA GLN A 277 26.61 0.99 20.22
C GLN A 277 25.36 0.40 20.92
N ILE A 278 24.17 0.55 20.32
CA ILE A 278 22.91 0.16 20.95
C ILE A 278 22.44 -1.24 20.52
N VAL A 279 22.86 -1.72 19.36
CA VAL A 279 22.29 -2.94 18.76
C VAL A 279 23.38 -3.96 18.50
N ASN A 280 23.44 -4.99 19.35
CA ASN A 280 24.18 -6.22 19.10
C ASN A 280 23.34 -7.11 18.18
N VAL A 281 23.41 -6.89 16.87
CA VAL A 281 22.72 -7.73 15.88
C VAL A 281 23.37 -9.11 15.90
N LYS A 282 22.69 -10.07 16.45
CA LYS A 282 23.13 -11.47 16.47
C LYS A 282 22.48 -12.32 15.39
N ASP A 283 21.42 -11.82 14.75
CA ASP A 283 20.68 -12.54 13.73
C ASP A 283 20.67 -11.73 12.42
N PRO A 284 21.16 -12.30 11.30
CA PRO A 284 21.12 -11.65 9.98
C PRO A 284 19.70 -11.27 9.51
N ASP A 285 18.68 -11.99 9.98
CA ASP A 285 17.28 -11.77 9.58
C ASP A 285 16.70 -10.44 10.05
N ASP A 286 17.32 -9.81 11.08
CA ASP A 286 16.83 -8.53 11.64
C ASP A 286 17.45 -7.29 10.98
N SER A 287 18.49 -7.45 10.18
CA SER A 287 19.27 -6.32 9.65
C SER A 287 18.50 -5.38 8.73
N PHE A 288 17.48 -5.88 8.01
CA PHE A 288 16.64 -5.04 7.15
C PHE A 288 15.60 -4.24 7.95
N LEU A 289 15.10 -4.77 9.07
CA LEU A 289 14.19 -4.04 9.97
C LEU A 289 14.91 -2.86 10.61
N GLU A 290 16.19 -3.05 10.98
CA GLU A 290 17.02 -1.95 11.46
C GLU A 290 17.28 -0.89 10.38
N ALA A 291 17.48 -1.32 9.14
CA ALA A 291 17.63 -0.41 8.01
C ALA A 291 16.37 0.43 7.80
N LEU A 292 15.17 -0.16 7.95
CA LEU A 292 13.90 0.56 7.90
C LEU A 292 13.74 1.57 9.04
N LEU A 293 14.11 1.18 10.27
CA LEU A 293 14.10 2.10 11.42
C LEU A 293 15.04 3.29 11.18
N MET A 294 16.24 3.04 10.67
CA MET A 294 17.17 4.11 10.29
C MET A 294 16.60 5.02 9.21
N ALA A 295 16.00 4.45 8.17
CA ALA A 295 15.42 5.23 7.09
C ALA A 295 14.29 6.15 7.59
N LYS A 296 13.41 5.65 8.44
CA LYS A 296 12.34 6.42 9.05
C LYS A 296 12.89 7.57 9.90
N ASP A 297 13.88 7.31 10.77
CA ASP A 297 14.48 8.34 11.61
C ASP A 297 15.25 9.40 10.79
N MET A 298 15.83 9.00 9.65
CA MET A 298 16.46 9.94 8.71
C MET A 298 15.43 10.78 7.94
N ALA A 299 14.25 10.24 7.68
CA ALA A 299 13.19 10.96 6.97
C ALA A 299 12.47 11.99 7.87
N ASP A 300 12.36 11.72 9.18
CA ASP A 300 11.73 12.60 10.17
C ASP A 300 12.64 12.77 11.41
N PRO A 301 13.84 13.40 11.24
CA PRO A 301 14.90 13.43 12.26
C PRO A 301 14.52 14.21 13.53
N ASP A 302 13.66 15.20 13.39
CA ASP A 302 13.20 16.02 14.50
C ASP A 302 11.90 15.49 15.12
N GLY A 303 11.32 14.42 14.53
CA GLY A 303 10.02 13.86 14.93
C GLY A 303 8.85 14.84 14.75
N LYS A 304 9.03 15.92 13.98
CA LYS A 304 8.00 16.98 13.80
C LYS A 304 6.76 16.50 13.08
N HIS A 305 6.95 15.55 12.16
CA HIS A 305 5.85 14.99 11.38
C HIS A 305 5.18 13.81 12.08
N GLN A 306 5.75 13.36 13.22
CA GLN A 306 5.27 12.24 14.02
C GLN A 306 5.05 10.97 13.18
N LEU A 307 5.88 10.79 12.13
CA LEU A 307 5.78 9.64 11.25
C LEU A 307 6.06 8.34 12.02
N LYS A 308 5.12 7.43 11.95
CA LYS A 308 5.20 6.10 12.56
C LYS A 308 5.06 5.04 11.48
N PHE A 309 5.63 3.86 11.70
CA PHE A 309 5.39 2.74 10.82
C PHE A 309 5.43 1.40 11.55
N LYS A 310 4.83 0.41 10.95
CA LYS A 310 4.86 -0.99 11.33
C LYS A 310 5.18 -1.85 10.12
N VAL A 311 5.52 -3.11 10.35
CA VAL A 311 5.86 -4.06 9.30
C VAL A 311 4.94 -5.28 9.42
N ILE A 312 4.34 -5.63 8.30
CA ILE A 312 3.70 -6.92 8.06
C ILE A 312 4.70 -7.73 7.25
N LEU A 313 5.34 -8.72 7.87
CA LEU A 313 6.26 -9.58 7.17
C LEU A 313 5.53 -10.45 6.17
N ASN A 314 6.16 -10.78 5.05
CA ASN A 314 5.46 -11.54 4.02
C ASN A 314 6.30 -12.61 3.33
N ALA A 315 5.62 -13.49 2.63
CA ALA A 315 6.19 -14.42 1.69
C ALA A 315 5.24 -14.68 0.53
N ARG A 316 5.81 -15.04 -0.64
CA ARG A 316 4.99 -15.36 -1.81
C ARG A 316 4.18 -16.64 -1.61
N ARG A 317 2.91 -16.59 -2.05
CA ARG A 317 1.98 -17.74 -2.00
C ARG A 317 2.08 -18.71 -3.19
N ASN A 318 2.86 -18.39 -4.22
CA ASN A 318 3.03 -19.23 -5.41
C ASN A 318 4.01 -20.36 -5.14
N LEU A 319 3.61 -21.33 -4.31
CA LEU A 319 4.40 -22.51 -4.00
C LEU A 319 4.04 -23.67 -4.94
N ASP A 320 5.04 -24.43 -5.33
CA ASP A 320 4.82 -25.73 -5.96
C ASP A 320 4.51 -26.77 -4.86
N PRO A 321 3.27 -27.29 -4.76
CA PRO A 321 2.88 -28.22 -3.70
C PRO A 321 3.65 -29.55 -3.78
N ASN A 322 4.30 -29.83 -4.92
CA ASN A 322 5.13 -31.03 -5.11
C ASN A 322 6.56 -30.85 -4.59
N LYS A 323 6.90 -29.65 -4.06
CA LYS A 323 8.21 -29.32 -3.49
C LYS A 323 8.09 -29.03 -1.99
N PRO A 324 8.19 -30.07 -1.14
CA PRO A 324 8.09 -29.90 0.32
C PRO A 324 9.03 -28.84 0.89
N GLU A 325 10.19 -28.62 0.24
CA GLU A 325 11.17 -27.63 0.65
C GLU A 325 10.68 -26.18 0.48
N GLU A 326 9.74 -25.91 -0.41
CA GLU A 326 9.14 -24.57 -0.55
C GLU A 326 8.19 -24.28 0.61
N LEU A 327 7.37 -25.26 0.98
CA LEU A 327 6.49 -25.17 2.14
C LEU A 327 7.28 -25.03 3.46
N ASP A 328 8.38 -25.78 3.58
CA ASP A 328 9.28 -25.69 4.72
C ASP A 328 9.92 -24.29 4.84
N LYS A 329 10.38 -23.71 3.73
CA LYS A 329 10.89 -22.33 3.70
C LYS A 329 9.82 -21.31 4.09
N LEU A 330 8.59 -21.47 3.62
CA LEU A 330 7.47 -20.60 4.02
C LEU A 330 7.21 -20.69 5.52
N SER A 331 7.11 -21.91 6.05
CA SER A 331 6.92 -22.16 7.48
C SER A 331 8.01 -21.52 8.33
N LYS A 332 9.28 -21.62 7.90
CA LYS A 332 10.42 -20.97 8.57
C LYS A 332 10.32 -19.45 8.57
N LYS A 333 9.81 -18.84 7.50
CA LYS A 333 9.59 -17.39 7.45
C LYS A 333 8.51 -16.95 8.44
N VAL A 334 7.40 -17.67 8.54
CA VAL A 334 6.37 -17.39 9.56
C VAL A 334 6.95 -17.53 10.97
N ASP A 335 7.73 -18.58 11.21
CA ASP A 335 8.36 -18.79 12.52
C ASP A 335 9.42 -17.73 12.83
N ALA A 336 10.15 -17.22 11.84
CA ALA A 336 11.06 -16.10 12.02
C ALA A 336 10.29 -14.82 12.42
N ALA A 337 9.15 -14.54 11.80
CA ALA A 337 8.29 -13.43 12.19
C ALA A 337 7.80 -13.56 13.65
N ILE A 338 7.39 -14.76 14.05
CA ILE A 338 6.99 -15.04 15.44
C ILE A 338 8.17 -14.82 16.41
N LYS A 339 9.38 -15.31 16.08
CA LYS A 339 10.58 -15.08 16.91
C LYS A 339 10.88 -13.60 17.10
N ILE A 340 10.73 -12.78 16.04
CA ILE A 340 10.94 -11.33 16.13
C ILE A 340 9.88 -10.74 17.08
N LYS A 341 8.60 -11.08 16.89
CA LYS A 341 7.49 -10.59 17.71
C LYS A 341 7.59 -11.00 19.18
N GLU A 342 8.19 -12.14 19.47
CA GLU A 342 8.39 -12.64 20.84
C GLU A 342 9.80 -12.38 21.38
N SER A 343 10.64 -11.65 20.64
CA SER A 343 12.02 -11.37 21.03
C SER A 343 12.12 -10.43 22.24
N GLY A 344 13.26 -10.46 22.92
CA GLY A 344 13.58 -9.49 23.99
C GLY A 344 13.96 -8.09 23.46
N ASN A 345 13.97 -7.89 22.13
CA ASN A 345 14.22 -6.59 21.52
C ASN A 345 12.89 -5.85 21.36
N GLU A 346 12.53 -5.00 22.31
CA GLU A 346 11.24 -4.29 22.33
C GLU A 346 11.02 -3.41 21.08
N LYS A 347 12.08 -2.89 20.44
CA LYS A 347 11.91 -2.12 19.20
C LYS A 347 11.46 -3.00 18.04
N LEU A 348 12.09 -4.15 17.84
CA LEU A 348 11.73 -5.08 16.76
C LEU A 348 10.40 -5.77 17.04
N LYS A 349 10.18 -6.16 18.31
CA LYS A 349 8.93 -6.74 18.76
C LYS A 349 7.74 -5.81 18.50
N SER A 350 7.88 -4.52 18.80
CA SER A 350 6.82 -3.54 18.55
C SER A 350 6.67 -3.17 17.08
N LEU A 351 7.70 -3.40 16.24
CA LEU A 351 7.70 -3.06 14.83
C LEU A 351 6.89 -4.05 13.99
N VAL A 352 7.02 -5.35 14.25
CA VAL A 352 6.34 -6.40 13.47
C VAL A 352 4.95 -6.66 14.04
N ILE A 353 3.91 -6.41 13.25
CA ILE A 353 2.51 -6.59 13.67
C ILE A 353 1.86 -7.85 13.12
N GLY A 354 2.38 -8.42 12.03
CA GLY A 354 1.73 -9.58 11.43
C GLY A 354 2.51 -10.21 10.30
N PHE A 355 1.84 -11.15 9.63
CA PHE A 355 2.35 -11.87 8.48
C PHE A 355 1.31 -11.92 7.35
N ASP A 356 1.79 -12.00 6.08
CA ASP A 356 0.95 -12.02 4.90
C ASP A 356 1.48 -13.00 3.83
N PHE A 357 0.57 -13.55 3.03
CA PHE A 357 0.90 -14.34 1.85
C PHE A 357 0.58 -13.52 0.61
N VAL A 358 1.63 -13.02 -0.05
CA VAL A 358 1.53 -12.07 -1.17
C VAL A 358 1.71 -12.75 -2.53
N SER A 359 1.49 -12.03 -3.61
CA SER A 359 1.57 -12.46 -5.01
C SER A 359 0.21 -12.91 -5.54
N GLU A 360 0.12 -13.15 -6.85
CA GLU A 360 -1.09 -13.52 -7.57
C GLU A 360 -1.88 -14.64 -6.87
N GLU A 361 -3.13 -14.34 -6.54
CA GLU A 361 -4.03 -15.28 -5.87
C GLU A 361 -4.40 -16.46 -6.76
N ASP A 362 -4.76 -16.17 -8.02
CA ASP A 362 -5.30 -17.15 -8.99
C ASP A 362 -4.31 -18.28 -9.37
N ARG A 363 -3.01 -18.10 -9.13
CA ARG A 363 -1.95 -19.10 -9.40
C ARG A 363 -1.30 -19.66 -8.15
N GLY A 364 -1.66 -19.14 -6.98
CA GLY A 364 -1.22 -19.66 -5.70
C GLY A 364 -1.93 -20.93 -5.29
N GLN A 365 -1.58 -21.47 -4.14
CA GLN A 365 -2.41 -22.44 -3.45
C GLN A 365 -3.55 -21.69 -2.74
N ASP A 366 -4.67 -22.38 -2.52
CA ASP A 366 -5.82 -21.84 -1.80
C ASP A 366 -5.43 -21.45 -0.38
N THR A 367 -6.08 -20.44 0.17
CA THR A 367 -5.86 -20.01 1.55
C THR A 367 -6.17 -21.12 2.55
N ALA A 368 -7.14 -21.98 2.26
CA ALA A 368 -7.41 -23.18 3.06
C ALA A 368 -6.20 -24.15 3.12
N PHE A 369 -5.44 -24.28 2.01
CA PHE A 369 -4.19 -25.05 2.04
C PHE A 369 -3.18 -24.47 3.03
N TYR A 370 -2.98 -23.14 3.01
CA TYR A 370 -2.06 -22.50 3.97
C TYR A 370 -2.58 -22.56 5.41
N ALA A 371 -3.89 -22.50 5.61
CA ALA A 371 -4.50 -22.73 6.91
C ALA A 371 -4.07 -24.08 7.47
N ASP A 372 -4.26 -25.14 6.70
CA ASP A 372 -3.95 -26.52 7.10
C ASP A 372 -2.46 -26.80 7.23
N GLN A 373 -1.64 -26.29 6.32
CA GLN A 373 -0.24 -26.66 6.24
C GLN A 373 0.70 -25.73 7.03
N VAL A 374 0.29 -24.49 7.29
CA VAL A 374 1.14 -23.47 7.93
C VAL A 374 0.47 -22.82 9.13
N ILE A 375 -0.69 -22.17 8.93
CA ILE A 375 -1.26 -21.20 9.90
C ILE A 375 -1.68 -21.90 11.19
N TYR A 376 -2.41 -23.01 11.08
CA TYR A 376 -2.87 -23.80 12.23
C TYR A 376 -1.86 -24.84 12.73
N LYS A 377 -0.68 -24.94 12.10
CA LYS A 377 0.41 -25.80 12.60
C LYS A 377 1.16 -25.12 13.76
N PRO A 378 1.68 -25.91 14.71
CA PRO A 378 2.53 -25.38 15.77
C PRO A 378 3.82 -24.75 15.23
N PHE A 379 4.39 -23.86 16.02
CA PHE A 379 5.73 -23.32 15.76
C PHE A 379 6.76 -24.44 15.64
N GLY A 380 7.66 -24.33 14.65
CA GLY A 380 8.69 -25.35 14.39
C GLY A 380 8.19 -26.62 13.69
N TYR A 381 6.90 -26.76 13.41
CA TYR A 381 6.36 -27.92 12.69
C TYR A 381 6.95 -28.01 11.29
N GLY A 382 7.47 -29.20 10.93
CA GLY A 382 8.01 -29.52 9.59
C GLY A 382 9.53 -29.55 9.51
N TYR A 383 10.28 -28.95 10.44
CA TYR A 383 11.75 -28.90 10.38
C TYR A 383 12.47 -29.16 11.72
N GLY A 384 11.88 -30.00 12.55
CA GLY A 384 12.55 -30.56 13.73
C GLY A 384 12.55 -29.67 14.99
N GLY A 385 11.62 -28.73 15.06
CA GLY A 385 11.31 -28.03 16.31
C GLY A 385 10.53 -28.94 17.24
N GLU A 386 11.20 -29.63 18.14
CA GLU A 386 10.56 -30.22 19.33
C GLU A 386 10.36 -29.09 20.34
N GLY A 387 9.35 -28.23 20.09
CA GLY A 387 9.00 -27.15 21.00
C GLY A 387 8.03 -27.65 22.08
N GLU A 388 8.24 -27.25 23.32
CA GLU A 388 7.29 -27.46 24.42
C GLU A 388 5.95 -26.72 24.20
N ASP A 389 5.91 -25.72 23.29
CA ASP A 389 4.74 -24.90 22.99
C ASP A 389 4.04 -25.37 21.72
N LEU A 390 2.92 -26.08 21.89
CA LEU A 390 2.10 -26.63 20.82
C LEU A 390 1.03 -25.65 20.29
N ARG A 391 1.05 -24.38 20.71
CA ARG A 391 0.10 -23.39 20.19
C ARG A 391 0.31 -23.18 18.69
N PRO A 392 -0.77 -23.13 17.90
CA PRO A 392 -0.67 -22.88 16.47
C PRO A 392 -0.17 -21.44 16.19
N ARG A 393 0.45 -21.25 15.03
CA ARG A 393 1.03 -19.96 14.62
C ARG A 393 0.03 -18.81 14.66
N ILE A 394 -1.24 -19.05 14.30
CA ILE A 394 -2.33 -18.05 14.38
C ILE A 394 -2.58 -17.49 15.79
N GLN A 395 -2.17 -18.20 16.83
CA GLN A 395 -2.27 -17.70 18.22
C GLN A 395 -1.06 -16.88 18.64
N ARG A 396 -0.04 -16.77 17.80
CA ARG A 396 1.25 -16.13 18.11
C ARG A 396 1.54 -14.90 17.24
N ILE A 397 0.93 -14.85 16.02
CA ILE A 397 1.05 -13.72 15.10
C ILE A 397 -0.25 -13.55 14.34
N ASP A 398 -0.64 -12.30 14.09
CA ASP A 398 -1.80 -11.98 13.27
C ASP A 398 -1.49 -12.13 11.79
N PHE A 399 -2.49 -12.52 11.00
CA PHE A 399 -2.40 -12.63 9.56
C PHE A 399 -3.23 -11.53 8.90
N PHE A 400 -2.64 -10.84 7.92
CA PHE A 400 -3.24 -9.78 7.11
C PHE A 400 -3.20 -10.20 5.65
N LEU A 401 -3.98 -11.22 5.30
CA LEU A 401 -3.87 -11.92 4.02
C LEU A 401 -4.35 -11.06 2.85
N HIS A 402 -3.64 -11.16 1.72
CA HIS A 402 -4.19 -10.81 0.42
C HIS A 402 -5.15 -11.90 0.00
N ASP A 403 -6.42 -11.60 -0.05
CA ASP A 403 -7.44 -12.53 -0.53
C ASP A 403 -8.64 -11.78 -1.11
N GLY A 404 -9.41 -12.46 -1.95
CA GLY A 404 -10.50 -11.84 -2.67
C GLY A 404 -10.04 -10.88 -3.77
N GLU A 405 -8.81 -11.05 -4.26
CA GLU A 405 -8.24 -10.38 -5.43
C GLU A 405 -8.20 -11.34 -6.63
N SER A 406 -9.35 -11.82 -7.06
CA SER A 406 -9.49 -12.83 -8.10
C SER A 406 -10.60 -12.48 -9.09
N CYS A 407 -10.46 -12.98 -10.32
CA CYS A 407 -11.53 -13.01 -11.34
C CYS A 407 -12.36 -14.29 -11.29
N TRP A 408 -12.00 -15.26 -10.49
CA TRP A 408 -12.60 -16.60 -10.48
C TRP A 408 -13.63 -16.74 -9.37
N LYS A 409 -14.89 -16.85 -9.76
CA LYS A 409 -16.03 -16.97 -8.82
C LYS A 409 -16.09 -18.30 -8.06
N ALA A 410 -15.34 -19.30 -8.51
CA ALA A 410 -15.25 -20.60 -7.84
C ALA A 410 -14.21 -20.64 -6.72
N ASP A 411 -13.43 -19.57 -6.57
CA ASP A 411 -12.45 -19.39 -5.51
C ASP A 411 -13.18 -19.08 -4.20
N ASP A 412 -12.85 -19.77 -3.12
CA ASP A 412 -13.40 -19.57 -1.77
C ASP A 412 -12.37 -19.02 -0.77
N ASN A 413 -11.24 -18.52 -1.26
CA ASN A 413 -10.18 -17.93 -0.45
C ASN A 413 -10.69 -16.83 0.47
N MET A 414 -11.59 -15.97 -0.03
CA MET A 414 -12.20 -14.92 0.76
C MET A 414 -12.90 -15.43 2.04
N LEU A 415 -13.53 -16.61 1.97
CA LEU A 415 -14.14 -17.23 3.14
C LEU A 415 -13.09 -17.64 4.17
N SER A 416 -12.01 -18.27 3.73
CA SER A 416 -10.88 -18.65 4.58
C SER A 416 -10.19 -17.44 5.18
N ALA A 417 -9.96 -16.40 4.37
CA ALA A 417 -9.35 -15.16 4.80
C ALA A 417 -10.15 -14.46 5.92
N ALA A 418 -11.46 -14.37 5.79
CA ALA A 418 -12.31 -13.75 6.82
C ALA A 418 -12.29 -14.49 8.17
N LEU A 419 -11.98 -15.79 8.16
CA LEU A 419 -11.83 -16.59 9.38
C LEU A 419 -10.42 -16.47 10.01
N ILE A 420 -9.41 -16.10 9.22
CA ILE A 420 -8.00 -16.03 9.62
C ILE A 420 -7.60 -14.58 9.90
N SER A 421 -7.85 -13.68 8.97
CA SER A 421 -7.48 -12.26 9.04
C SER A 421 -8.55 -11.49 9.82
N LYS A 422 -8.43 -11.53 11.14
CA LYS A 422 -9.46 -10.99 12.03
C LYS A 422 -9.72 -9.50 11.85
N HIS A 423 -8.69 -8.73 11.51
CA HIS A 423 -8.78 -7.27 11.51
C HIS A 423 -8.96 -6.69 10.10
N ARG A 424 -8.12 -7.10 9.15
CA ARG A 424 -8.12 -6.57 7.80
C ARG A 424 -7.74 -7.62 6.77
N ILE A 425 -8.26 -7.45 5.56
CA ILE A 425 -7.97 -8.27 4.39
C ILE A 425 -7.45 -7.36 3.28
N GLY A 426 -6.30 -7.71 2.70
CA GLY A 426 -5.76 -7.06 1.51
C GLY A 426 -6.71 -7.28 0.34
N HIS A 427 -7.11 -6.21 -0.34
CA HIS A 427 -8.12 -6.12 -1.39
C HIS A 427 -9.52 -6.55 -0.92
N GLY A 428 -9.82 -7.83 -0.87
CA GLY A 428 -11.10 -8.35 -0.38
C GLY A 428 -12.32 -7.99 -1.22
N PHE A 429 -12.14 -7.45 -2.44
CA PHE A 429 -13.24 -6.93 -3.24
C PHE A 429 -14.21 -8.02 -3.72
N ASN A 430 -13.81 -9.30 -3.70
CA ASN A 430 -14.67 -10.43 -4.01
C ASN A 430 -15.68 -10.78 -2.91
N LEU A 431 -15.66 -10.11 -1.77
CA LEU A 431 -16.64 -10.32 -0.70
C LEU A 431 -18.10 -10.19 -1.20
N ASN A 432 -18.33 -9.39 -2.24
CA ASN A 432 -19.65 -9.26 -2.85
C ASN A 432 -20.21 -10.57 -3.46
N TRP A 433 -19.36 -11.56 -3.70
CA TRP A 433 -19.79 -12.90 -4.16
C TRP A 433 -20.23 -13.82 -3.02
N PHE A 434 -19.89 -13.46 -1.78
CA PHE A 434 -20.14 -14.24 -0.56
C PHE A 434 -21.19 -13.53 0.31
N SER A 435 -22.43 -13.47 -0.20
CA SER A 435 -23.50 -12.71 0.46
C SER A 435 -23.75 -13.12 1.92
N ARG A 436 -23.62 -14.41 2.24
CA ARG A 436 -23.77 -14.89 3.62
C ARG A 436 -22.63 -14.41 4.53
N LEU A 437 -21.39 -14.44 4.04
CA LEU A 437 -20.23 -13.94 4.77
C LEU A 437 -20.34 -12.42 4.97
N ALA A 438 -20.73 -11.67 3.92
CA ALA A 438 -20.97 -10.25 4.02
C ALA A 438 -22.06 -9.94 5.07
N ASP A 439 -23.14 -10.71 5.10
CA ASP A 439 -24.20 -10.59 6.10
C ASP A 439 -23.70 -10.87 7.53
N GLU A 440 -22.85 -11.88 7.72
CA GLU A 440 -22.23 -12.18 9.01
C GLU A 440 -21.29 -11.07 9.49
N ILE A 441 -20.52 -10.46 8.60
CA ILE A 441 -19.67 -9.29 8.93
C ILE A 441 -20.56 -8.10 9.33
N LEU A 442 -21.61 -7.82 8.55
CA LEU A 442 -22.52 -6.69 8.80
C LEU A 442 -23.31 -6.80 10.11
N HIS A 443 -23.64 -7.99 10.53
CA HIS A 443 -24.41 -8.25 11.74
C HIS A 443 -23.56 -8.79 12.89
N GLY A 444 -22.24 -8.96 12.69
CA GLY A 444 -21.28 -9.38 13.70
C GLY A 444 -21.11 -8.36 14.82
N GLU A 445 -20.48 -8.80 15.89
CA GLU A 445 -20.08 -7.91 16.97
C GLU A 445 -19.01 -6.92 16.48
N LYS A 446 -19.07 -5.71 17.00
CA LYS A 446 -18.02 -4.72 16.76
C LYS A 446 -16.81 -5.06 17.64
N ASP A 447 -15.61 -4.90 17.09
CA ASP A 447 -14.39 -5.00 17.88
C ASP A 447 -14.41 -3.99 19.04
N ALA A 448 -14.07 -4.45 20.22
CA ALA A 448 -14.20 -3.67 21.45
C ALA A 448 -13.26 -2.46 21.52
N LYS A 449 -12.15 -2.47 20.76
CA LYS A 449 -11.15 -1.39 20.74
C LYS A 449 -11.39 -0.40 19.61
N SER A 450 -11.56 -0.88 18.39
CA SER A 450 -11.75 -0.04 17.20
C SER A 450 -13.19 0.44 17.04
N GLY A 451 -14.16 -0.26 17.62
CA GLY A 451 -15.59 -0.01 17.40
C GLY A 451 -16.06 -0.36 15.99
N LEU A 452 -15.22 -1.00 15.19
CA LEU A 452 -15.51 -1.41 13.81
C LEU A 452 -16.08 -2.83 13.75
N ARG A 453 -16.83 -3.11 12.69
CA ARG A 453 -17.09 -4.48 12.26
C ARG A 453 -15.95 -4.92 11.37
N GLU A 454 -15.29 -5.97 11.78
CA GLU A 454 -14.10 -6.51 11.13
C GLU A 454 -14.44 -7.83 10.41
N PRO A 455 -13.68 -8.23 9.38
CA PRO A 455 -12.50 -7.54 8.85
C PRO A 455 -12.83 -6.30 8.01
N VAL A 456 -11.93 -5.31 8.00
CA VAL A 456 -11.95 -4.15 7.11
C VAL A 456 -11.21 -4.50 5.81
N LEU A 457 -11.71 -4.05 4.66
CA LEU A 457 -11.09 -4.31 3.36
C LEU A 457 -10.14 -3.18 2.96
N GLU A 458 -8.96 -3.54 2.44
CA GLU A 458 -7.93 -2.60 1.99
C GLU A 458 -8.01 -2.46 0.47
N ILE A 459 -8.76 -1.47 -0.02
CA ILE A 459 -9.06 -1.28 -1.44
C ILE A 459 -7.95 -0.47 -2.11
N CYS A 460 -7.40 -1.00 -3.19
CA CYS A 460 -6.32 -0.40 -3.98
C CYS A 460 -6.82 -0.12 -5.42
N PRO A 461 -7.53 0.99 -5.67
CA PRO A 461 -8.26 1.22 -6.91
C PRO A 461 -7.40 1.15 -8.16
N ILE A 462 -6.25 1.83 -8.16
CA ILE A 462 -5.32 1.88 -9.30
C ILE A 462 -4.74 0.49 -9.59
N SER A 463 -4.33 -0.24 -8.55
CA SER A 463 -3.84 -1.62 -8.69
C SER A 463 -4.89 -2.53 -9.31
N ASN A 464 -6.11 -2.50 -8.76
CA ASN A 464 -7.19 -3.35 -9.22
C ASN A 464 -7.60 -3.08 -10.67
N GLN A 465 -7.45 -1.84 -11.14
CA GLN A 465 -7.65 -1.49 -12.54
C GLN A 465 -6.48 -1.96 -13.43
N LEU A 466 -5.25 -1.62 -13.06
CA LEU A 466 -4.07 -1.92 -13.89
C LEU A 466 -3.73 -3.41 -13.94
N LEU A 467 -4.03 -4.17 -12.90
CA LEU A 467 -3.96 -5.64 -12.89
C LEU A 467 -5.16 -6.30 -13.57
N ARG A 468 -6.05 -5.51 -14.18
CA ARG A 468 -7.18 -5.93 -15.02
C ARG A 468 -8.31 -6.67 -14.31
N TYR A 469 -8.46 -6.52 -13.04
CA TYR A 469 -9.65 -6.99 -12.34
C TYR A 469 -10.88 -6.16 -12.73
N TYR A 470 -10.69 -4.86 -12.99
CA TYR A 470 -11.71 -3.93 -13.45
C TYR A 470 -11.20 -3.09 -14.62
N GLN A 471 -11.81 -3.19 -15.79
CA GLN A 471 -11.49 -2.33 -16.93
C GLN A 471 -12.06 -0.92 -16.77
N ASP A 472 -13.30 -0.86 -16.29
CA ASP A 472 -13.98 0.37 -15.91
C ASP A 472 -14.17 0.34 -14.40
N ILE A 473 -13.48 1.23 -13.70
CA ILE A 473 -13.43 1.23 -12.25
C ILE A 473 -14.78 1.56 -11.59
N ARG A 474 -15.75 2.09 -12.35
CA ARG A 474 -17.14 2.27 -11.87
C ARG A 474 -17.82 0.94 -11.55
N ASN A 475 -17.34 -0.15 -12.13
CA ASN A 475 -17.84 -1.50 -11.86
C ASN A 475 -17.17 -2.16 -10.65
N HIS A 476 -16.29 -1.43 -9.94
CA HIS A 476 -15.58 -1.96 -8.79
C HIS A 476 -16.56 -2.30 -7.66
N SER A 477 -16.52 -3.55 -7.20
CA SER A 477 -17.47 -4.06 -6.19
C SER A 477 -17.37 -3.35 -4.83
N ALA A 478 -16.24 -2.71 -4.53
CA ALA A 478 -16.08 -1.95 -3.28
C ALA A 478 -17.12 -0.83 -3.14
N TYR A 479 -17.62 -0.24 -4.24
CA TYR A 479 -18.72 0.72 -4.19
C TYR A 479 -19.97 0.11 -3.52
N GLU A 480 -20.39 -1.07 -3.99
CA GLU A 480 -21.56 -1.76 -3.43
C GLU A 480 -21.31 -2.29 -2.02
N LEU A 481 -20.10 -2.77 -1.74
CA LEU A 481 -19.73 -3.22 -0.40
C LEU A 481 -19.80 -2.08 0.60
N MET A 482 -19.21 -0.93 0.30
CA MET A 482 -19.24 0.27 1.15
C MET A 482 -20.68 0.81 1.31
N LYS A 483 -21.45 0.82 0.22
CA LYS A 483 -22.85 1.23 0.22
C LYS A 483 -23.70 0.34 1.13
N ASN A 484 -23.39 -0.95 1.18
CA ASN A 484 -24.09 -1.90 2.03
C ASN A 484 -23.53 -2.00 3.46
N GLY A 485 -22.58 -1.16 3.84
CA GLY A 485 -22.11 -1.05 5.23
C GLY A 485 -20.81 -1.76 5.56
N ILE A 486 -20.12 -2.38 4.59
CA ILE A 486 -18.81 -2.99 4.79
C ILE A 486 -17.75 -1.90 4.93
N CYS A 487 -16.97 -1.96 6.00
CA CYS A 487 -15.87 -1.03 6.25
C CYS A 487 -14.71 -1.26 5.28
N CYS A 488 -14.25 -0.19 4.63
CA CYS A 488 -13.11 -0.25 3.72
C CYS A 488 -12.18 0.95 3.93
N VAL A 489 -10.90 0.75 3.64
CA VAL A 489 -9.89 1.81 3.55
C VAL A 489 -9.31 1.88 2.15
N ILE A 490 -8.90 3.08 1.71
CA ILE A 490 -8.20 3.27 0.44
C ILE A 490 -6.70 3.13 0.69
N ALA A 491 -6.03 2.38 -0.17
CA ALA A 491 -4.59 2.13 -0.12
C ALA A 491 -3.99 2.14 -1.54
N ASN A 492 -2.66 2.04 -1.69
CA ASN A 492 -2.02 2.26 -2.98
C ASN A 492 -1.14 1.11 -3.49
N ASP A 493 -0.97 0.04 -2.71
CA ASP A 493 -0.29 -1.21 -3.10
C ASP A 493 1.17 -1.01 -3.56
N ASP A 494 1.42 -0.87 -4.86
CA ASP A 494 2.74 -0.83 -5.50
C ASP A 494 2.92 0.43 -6.38
N PRO A 495 2.95 1.66 -5.86
CA PRO A 495 2.95 2.89 -6.65
C PRO A 495 4.09 2.97 -7.69
N LEU A 496 5.29 2.46 -7.39
CA LEU A 496 6.40 2.43 -8.34
C LEU A 496 6.04 1.67 -9.62
N LEU A 497 5.47 0.47 -9.46
CA LEU A 497 5.17 -0.42 -10.57
C LEU A 497 3.91 0.02 -11.32
N LEU A 498 2.98 0.63 -10.61
CA LEU A 498 1.72 1.11 -11.15
C LEU A 498 1.84 2.49 -11.83
N GLY A 499 3.01 3.12 -11.72
CA GLY A 499 3.28 4.39 -12.39
C GLY A 499 2.58 5.58 -11.74
N ASN A 500 2.20 5.49 -10.47
CA ASN A 500 1.48 6.54 -9.77
C ASN A 500 2.37 7.32 -8.77
N GLY A 501 1.84 8.44 -8.27
CA GLY A 501 2.56 9.36 -7.38
C GLY A 501 2.24 9.18 -5.89
N GLY A 502 1.61 8.06 -5.48
CA GLY A 502 1.28 7.78 -4.09
C GLY A 502 -0.21 7.81 -3.77
N LEU A 503 -0.55 7.73 -2.48
CA LEU A 503 -1.92 7.50 -1.98
C LEU A 503 -2.95 8.57 -2.41
N SER A 504 -2.53 9.82 -2.59
CA SER A 504 -3.43 10.88 -3.09
C SER A 504 -4.04 10.57 -4.45
N TYR A 505 -3.34 9.80 -5.28
CA TYR A 505 -3.85 9.38 -6.60
C TYR A 505 -4.90 8.29 -6.46
N ASP A 506 -4.76 7.37 -5.52
CA ASP A 506 -5.80 6.36 -5.23
C ASP A 506 -7.05 7.00 -4.63
N PHE A 507 -6.93 8.02 -3.79
CA PHE A 507 -8.06 8.82 -3.34
C PHE A 507 -8.73 9.58 -4.49
N TRP A 508 -7.94 10.10 -5.43
CA TRP A 508 -8.49 10.75 -6.63
C TRP A 508 -9.27 9.73 -7.48
N GLU A 509 -8.70 8.56 -7.74
CA GLU A 509 -9.35 7.48 -8.51
C GLU A 509 -10.61 6.95 -7.81
N ALA A 510 -10.56 6.79 -6.50
CA ALA A 510 -11.72 6.42 -5.71
C ALA A 510 -12.85 7.46 -5.80
N TYR A 511 -12.52 8.75 -5.72
CA TYR A 511 -13.51 9.82 -5.74
C TYR A 511 -14.04 10.12 -7.14
N VAL A 512 -13.17 10.20 -8.15
CA VAL A 512 -13.54 10.53 -9.53
C VAL A 512 -13.90 9.28 -10.32
N GLY A 513 -13.04 8.26 -10.30
CA GLY A 513 -13.18 7.04 -11.08
C GLY A 513 -14.30 6.14 -10.57
N MET A 514 -14.29 5.81 -9.27
CA MET A 514 -15.33 4.99 -8.64
C MET A 514 -16.60 5.78 -8.26
N GLU A 515 -16.58 7.10 -8.38
CA GLU A 515 -17.68 8.00 -7.97
C GLU A 515 -18.05 7.88 -6.47
N LEU A 516 -17.10 7.57 -5.60
CA LEU A 516 -17.38 7.45 -4.16
C LEU A 516 -17.78 8.79 -3.55
N PRO A 517 -18.76 8.81 -2.63
CA PRO A 517 -19.15 10.02 -1.90
C PRO A 517 -18.00 10.62 -1.08
N TYR A 518 -18.03 11.92 -0.85
CA TYR A 518 -17.08 12.63 0.02
C TYR A 518 -17.00 12.01 1.42
N GLU A 519 -18.14 11.63 1.98
CA GLU A 519 -18.28 11.02 3.30
C GLU A 519 -17.54 9.66 3.39
N VAL A 520 -17.53 8.91 2.28
CA VAL A 520 -16.76 7.65 2.18
C VAL A 520 -15.27 7.93 2.24
N ILE A 521 -14.80 8.95 1.51
CA ILE A 521 -13.40 9.38 1.54
C ILE A 521 -13.00 9.79 2.97
N LYS A 522 -13.78 10.67 3.60
CA LYS A 522 -13.58 11.11 4.98
C LYS A 522 -13.51 9.95 5.96
N THR A 523 -14.42 9.00 5.83
CA THR A 523 -14.51 7.85 6.74
C THR A 523 -13.39 6.85 6.52
N SER A 524 -12.96 6.62 5.28
CA SER A 524 -11.77 5.80 4.97
C SER A 524 -10.52 6.35 5.68
N VAL A 525 -10.34 7.66 5.67
CA VAL A 525 -9.26 8.32 6.42
C VAL A 525 -9.41 8.08 7.92
N PHE A 526 -10.62 8.26 8.47
CA PHE A 526 -10.85 8.02 9.91
C PHE A 526 -10.55 6.58 10.33
N ILE A 527 -10.93 5.58 9.53
CA ILE A 527 -10.58 4.17 9.81
C ILE A 527 -9.06 3.99 9.86
N ALA A 528 -8.31 4.63 8.96
CA ALA A 528 -6.84 4.59 9.00
C ALA A 528 -6.27 5.20 10.30
N TYR A 529 -6.87 6.26 10.83
CA TYR A 529 -6.54 6.81 12.15
C TYR A 529 -6.86 5.82 13.28
N LEU A 530 -7.99 5.11 13.20
CA LEU A 530 -8.34 4.11 14.21
C LEU A 530 -7.32 2.98 14.27
N TYR A 531 -6.86 2.46 13.13
CA TYR A 531 -5.85 1.42 13.12
C TYR A 531 -4.49 1.90 13.63
N GLN A 532 -4.11 3.14 13.34
CA GLN A 532 -2.92 3.73 13.94
C GLN A 532 -3.00 3.70 15.48
N GLU A 533 -4.09 4.18 16.07
CA GLU A 533 -4.25 4.22 17.52
C GLU A 533 -4.48 2.83 18.12
N TYR A 534 -5.13 1.92 17.39
CA TYR A 534 -5.32 0.52 17.80
C TYR A 534 -3.97 -0.16 18.03
N VAL A 535 -3.03 0.00 17.09
CA VAL A 535 -1.70 -0.62 17.15
C VAL A 535 -0.81 0.02 18.23
N TYR A 536 -0.87 1.35 18.39
CA TYR A 536 -0.03 2.07 19.37
C TYR A 536 -0.69 2.23 20.75
N GLY A 537 -2.01 2.12 20.84
CA GLY A 537 -2.74 2.25 22.10
C GLY A 537 -2.40 1.16 23.13
N GLU A 538 -1.94 0.01 22.68
CA GLU A 538 -1.46 -1.07 23.56
C GLU A 538 -0.16 -0.72 24.28
N GLU A 539 0.70 0.13 23.69
CA GLU A 539 1.96 0.55 24.31
C GLU A 539 1.76 1.54 25.48
N TYR A 540 0.62 2.21 25.54
CA TYR A 540 0.34 3.24 26.57
C TYR A 540 -0.49 2.75 27.76
N GLY A 541 -0.71 1.44 27.89
CA GLY A 541 -1.34 0.85 29.09
C GLY A 541 -2.67 1.51 29.43
N CYS A 542 -3.66 1.41 28.55
CA CYS A 542 -5.00 1.93 28.82
C CYS A 542 -5.66 1.12 29.94
N GLY A 543 -5.60 1.64 31.16
CA GLY A 543 -6.45 1.18 32.25
C GLY A 543 -7.93 1.33 31.89
N GLU A 544 -8.77 0.48 32.51
CA GLU A 544 -10.22 0.34 32.35
C GLU A 544 -10.99 1.68 32.38
N LEU A 545 -11.07 2.41 31.26
CA LEU A 545 -11.85 3.64 31.16
C LEU A 545 -12.59 3.71 29.82
N SER A 546 -13.87 3.45 29.82
CA SER A 546 -14.84 3.57 28.73
C SER A 546 -14.99 2.32 27.84
N PRO A 547 -16.17 2.03 27.31
CA PRO A 547 -16.38 0.93 26.37
C PRO A 547 -15.65 1.08 25.02
N HIS A 548 -15.17 2.30 24.65
CA HIS A 548 -14.45 2.56 23.39
C HIS A 548 -13.37 3.66 23.51
N PRO A 549 -12.34 3.51 24.38
CA PRO A 549 -11.39 4.60 24.66
C PRO A 549 -10.50 4.97 23.47
N VAL A 550 -10.23 4.03 22.57
CA VAL A 550 -9.45 4.27 21.35
C VAL A 550 -10.29 5.08 20.37
N TYR A 551 -11.54 4.71 20.16
CA TYR A 551 -12.46 5.36 19.24
C TYR A 551 -12.65 6.84 19.58
N ASP A 552 -12.97 7.17 20.82
CA ASP A 552 -13.28 8.54 21.24
C ASP A 552 -12.07 9.47 21.09
N ARG A 553 -10.88 9.03 21.54
CA ARG A 553 -9.64 9.82 21.38
C ARG A 553 -9.25 10.00 19.91
N THR A 554 -9.41 8.94 19.12
CA THR A 554 -9.11 8.98 17.70
C THR A 554 -10.05 9.94 16.99
N LYS A 555 -11.34 9.93 17.35
CA LYS A 555 -12.34 10.82 16.79
C LYS A 555 -12.01 12.28 17.08
N GLU A 556 -11.69 12.64 18.32
CA GLU A 556 -11.29 14.01 18.69
C GLU A 556 -10.06 14.51 17.93
N ARG A 557 -9.05 13.63 17.79
CA ARG A 557 -7.84 13.94 17.02
C ARG A 557 -8.15 14.15 15.55
N PHE A 558 -8.90 13.22 14.96
CA PHE A 558 -9.31 13.26 13.56
C PHE A 558 -10.13 14.50 13.24
N GLU A 559 -11.15 14.81 14.04
CA GLU A 559 -12.03 15.97 13.84
C GLU A 559 -11.23 17.29 13.88
N ARG A 560 -10.23 17.40 14.75
CA ARG A 560 -9.33 18.56 14.77
C ARG A 560 -8.48 18.65 13.49
N GLU A 561 -7.77 17.58 13.11
CA GLU A 561 -6.88 17.59 11.94
C GLU A 561 -7.66 17.74 10.63
N TRP A 562 -8.88 17.17 10.58
CA TRP A 562 -9.79 17.33 9.46
C TRP A 562 -10.34 18.76 9.38
N GLY A 563 -10.69 19.35 10.50
CA GLY A 563 -11.12 20.75 10.58
C GLY A 563 -10.04 21.72 10.10
N ASP A 564 -8.79 21.51 10.49
CA ASP A 564 -7.64 22.31 10.01
C ASP A 564 -7.49 22.20 8.47
N PHE A 565 -7.68 21.00 7.92
CA PHE A 565 -7.68 20.77 6.47
C PHE A 565 -8.83 21.51 5.77
N VAL A 566 -10.05 21.40 6.29
CA VAL A 566 -11.23 22.09 5.75
C VAL A 566 -11.03 23.59 5.76
N GLU A 567 -10.55 24.16 6.86
CA GLU A 567 -10.26 25.60 6.96
C GLU A 567 -9.25 26.05 5.91
N MET A 568 -8.16 25.30 5.75
CA MET A 568 -7.14 25.59 4.74
C MET A 568 -7.70 25.51 3.31
N ALA A 569 -8.46 24.44 3.00
CA ALA A 569 -9.07 24.25 1.68
C ALA A 569 -10.08 25.37 1.38
N TYR A 570 -10.93 25.72 2.34
CA TYR A 570 -11.90 26.82 2.22
C TYR A 570 -11.22 28.18 1.95
N GLN A 571 -10.15 28.51 2.69
CA GLN A 571 -9.40 29.75 2.46
C GLN A 571 -8.78 29.84 1.07
N GLN A 572 -8.43 28.71 0.45
CA GLN A 572 -7.91 28.70 -0.92
C GLN A 572 -9.03 28.94 -1.94
N LEU A 573 -10.22 28.38 -1.73
CA LEU A 573 -11.38 28.64 -2.56
C LEU A 573 -11.74 30.14 -2.56
N GLU A 574 -11.74 30.79 -1.41
CA GLU A 574 -12.00 32.22 -1.28
C GLU A 574 -10.96 33.10 -1.99
N LYS A 575 -9.69 32.66 -2.05
CA LYS A 575 -8.60 33.38 -2.75
C LYS A 575 -8.63 33.16 -4.25
N GLY A 576 -9.01 31.96 -4.71
CA GLY A 576 -9.11 31.61 -6.13
C GLY A 576 -10.35 32.20 -6.82
N GLY A 577 -11.38 32.55 -6.06
CA GLY A 577 -12.59 33.23 -6.55
C GLY A 577 -12.44 34.76 -6.70
N ARG A 578 -11.28 35.32 -6.43
CA ARG A 578 -10.94 36.73 -6.66
C ARG A 578 -9.95 36.85 -7.81
#